data_80d9324bb6a72f709c8efe6b6c3218a9
#
_entry.id   80d9324bb6a72f709c8efe6b6c3218a9
#
_cell.length_a   1.000
_cell.length_b   1.000
_cell.length_c   1.000
_cell.angle_alpha   90.00
_cell.angle_beta   90.00
_cell.angle_gamma   90.00
#
_symmetry.space_group_name_H-M   'P 1'
#
loop_
_entity.id
_entity.type
_entity.pdbx_description
1 polymer ?
#
loop_
_entity_poly.entity_id
_entity_poly.type
_entity_poly.pdbx_seq_one_letter_code
_entity_poly.pdbx_strand_id
1 'polypeptide(L)'
;MATKLKISKNTKVTVKKASEPVETDAQIIKRIKQRFDILNDMTQASVDGVVRGMVVTGPPGVGKSFGVEQVLNENRMFDKMAGKRDRFQVIKGASSAIGLYKVLYENSDKGSVLV
;
A
#
# COMPACT_ATOMS: atom_id res chain seq x y z
N MET A 1 32.38 -23.87 52.62
CA MET A 1 33.21 -23.15 51.67
C MET A 1 32.32 -22.51 50.64
N ALA A 2 32.22 -21.20 50.68
CA ALA A 2 31.34 -20.46 49.73
C ALA A 2 32.19 -20.01 48.54
N THR A 3 31.92 -20.54 47.37
CA THR A 3 32.56 -20.11 46.10
C THR A 3 31.85 -18.86 45.58
N LYS A 4 32.49 -17.70 45.72
CA LYS A 4 32.00 -16.43 45.17
C LYS A 4 32.12 -16.48 43.65
N LEU A 5 30.99 -16.56 42.95
CA LEU A 5 30.91 -16.28 41.51
C LEU A 5 31.08 -14.77 41.30
N LYS A 6 32.19 -14.36 40.68
CA LYS A 6 32.39 -13.00 40.18
C LYS A 6 31.58 -12.83 38.90
N ILE A 7 30.47 -12.10 39.00
CA ILE A 7 29.74 -11.62 37.82
C ILE A 7 30.54 -10.45 37.23
N SER A 8 31.15 -10.69 36.07
CA SER A 8 31.83 -9.64 35.30
C SER A 8 30.75 -8.77 34.63
N LYS A 9 30.57 -7.57 35.19
CA LYS A 9 29.83 -6.49 34.52
C LYS A 9 30.77 -5.87 33.49
N ASN A 10 30.52 -5.98 32.21
CA ASN A 10 30.75 -5.00 31.15
C ASN A 10 30.88 -5.70 29.79
N THR A 11 29.73 -5.99 29.19
CA THR A 11 29.70 -6.11 27.75
C THR A 11 28.90 -4.93 27.25
N LYS A 12 29.55 -3.83 26.93
CA LYS A 12 28.98 -2.76 26.13
C LYS A 12 28.80 -3.32 24.72
N VAL A 13 27.62 -3.74 24.41
CA VAL A 13 27.20 -4.03 23.01
C VAL A 13 27.16 -2.68 22.31
N THR A 14 28.24 -2.31 21.65
CA THR A 14 28.27 -1.17 20.75
C THR A 14 27.56 -1.64 19.46
N VAL A 15 26.25 -1.37 19.37
CA VAL A 15 25.54 -1.50 18.11
C VAL A 15 26.14 -0.44 17.19
N LYS A 16 27.03 -0.83 16.30
CA LYS A 16 27.44 -0.02 15.16
C LYS A 16 26.21 0.19 14.31
N LYS A 17 25.55 1.35 14.48
CA LYS A 17 24.57 1.85 13.55
C LYS A 17 25.30 2.04 12.24
N ALA A 18 25.07 1.13 11.26
CA ALA A 18 25.59 1.29 9.93
C ALA A 18 25.08 2.66 9.44
N SER A 19 26.00 3.57 9.16
CA SER A 19 25.69 4.86 8.56
C SER A 19 25.15 4.56 7.17
N GLU A 20 23.83 4.58 7.03
CA GLU A 20 23.22 4.59 5.69
C GLU A 20 23.78 5.80 4.94
N PRO A 21 24.18 5.65 3.68
CA PRO A 21 24.67 6.77 2.89
C PRO A 21 23.60 7.86 2.89
N VAL A 22 24.00 9.07 3.25
CA VAL A 22 23.10 10.23 3.27
C VAL A 22 22.66 10.49 1.82
N GLU A 23 21.44 10.04 1.49
CA GLU A 23 20.85 10.30 0.19
C GLU A 23 20.59 11.80 0.03
N THR A 24 20.83 12.32 -1.16
CA THR A 24 20.49 13.71 -1.48
C THR A 24 18.97 13.85 -1.67
N ASP A 25 18.42 15.03 -1.41
CA ASP A 25 16.99 15.32 -1.56
C ASP A 25 16.47 14.94 -2.95
N ALA A 26 17.26 15.18 -3.99
CA ALA A 26 16.92 14.81 -5.37
C ALA A 26 16.79 13.28 -5.55
N GLN A 27 17.64 12.50 -4.90
CA GLN A 27 17.57 11.03 -4.93
C GLN A 27 16.34 10.52 -4.19
N ILE A 28 16.03 11.14 -3.04
CA ILE A 28 14.83 10.80 -2.25
C ILE A 28 13.56 11.07 -3.06
N ILE A 29 13.45 12.25 -3.67
CA ILE A 29 12.31 12.63 -4.51
C ILE A 29 12.16 11.67 -5.68
N LYS A 30 13.24 11.33 -6.38
CA LYS A 30 13.22 10.38 -7.49
C LYS A 30 12.73 8.99 -7.05
N ARG A 31 13.20 8.51 -5.90
CA ARG A 31 12.79 7.21 -5.34
C ARG A 31 11.32 7.20 -4.95
N ILE A 32 10.83 8.27 -4.34
CA ILE A 32 9.42 8.40 -3.97
C ILE A 32 8.56 8.42 -5.23
N LYS A 33 8.93 9.22 -6.24
CA LYS A 33 8.21 9.28 -7.51
C LYS A 33 8.11 7.89 -8.16
N GLN A 34 9.20 7.16 -8.27
CA GLN A 34 9.20 5.80 -8.81
C GLN A 34 8.24 4.87 -8.09
N ARG A 35 8.13 4.98 -6.75
CA ARG A 35 7.19 4.15 -5.97
C ARG A 35 5.72 4.50 -6.28
N PHE A 36 5.42 5.78 -6.49
CA PHE A 36 4.08 6.20 -6.90
C PHE A 36 3.76 5.80 -8.34
N ASP A 37 4.72 5.89 -9.25
CA ASP A 37 4.56 5.41 -10.63
C ASP A 37 4.23 3.90 -10.64
N ILE A 38 4.96 3.09 -9.87
CA ILE A 38 4.66 1.65 -9.70
C ILE A 38 3.26 1.43 -9.11
N LEU A 39 2.87 2.21 -8.11
CA LEU A 39 1.53 2.10 -7.51
C LEU A 39 0.43 2.39 -8.54
N ASN A 40 0.61 3.41 -9.36
CA ASN A 40 -0.32 3.79 -10.41
C ASN A 40 -0.41 2.69 -11.49
N ASP A 41 0.73 2.16 -11.94
CA ASP A 41 0.78 1.07 -12.92
C ASP A 41 0.10 -0.20 -12.39
N MET A 42 0.34 -0.56 -11.14
CA MET A 42 -0.29 -1.71 -10.50
C MET A 42 -1.81 -1.50 -10.30
N THR A 43 -2.22 -0.28 -9.99
CA THR A 43 -3.64 0.07 -9.89
C THR A 43 -4.30 -0.05 -11.26
N GLN A 44 -3.67 0.44 -12.31
CA GLN A 44 -4.17 0.30 -13.67
C GLN A 44 -4.25 -1.17 -14.08
N ALA A 45 -3.24 -1.98 -13.78
CA ALA A 45 -3.26 -3.42 -14.03
C ALA A 45 -4.41 -4.15 -13.29
N SER A 46 -4.81 -3.64 -12.11
CA SER A 46 -5.98 -4.16 -11.40
C SER A 46 -7.29 -3.76 -12.09
N VAL A 47 -7.39 -2.54 -12.62
CA VAL A 47 -8.54 -2.08 -13.42
C VAL A 47 -8.68 -2.92 -14.69
N ASP A 48 -7.57 -3.23 -15.34
CA ASP A 48 -7.54 -4.06 -16.56
C ASP A 48 -7.79 -5.55 -16.29
N GLY A 49 -7.84 -5.94 -15.01
CA GLY A 49 -8.12 -7.31 -14.57
C GLY A 49 -6.92 -8.26 -14.67
N VAL A 50 -5.73 -7.74 -14.91
CA VAL A 50 -4.48 -8.53 -14.93
C VAL A 50 -4.09 -8.94 -13.51
N VAL A 51 -4.24 -8.02 -12.54
CA VAL A 51 -3.98 -8.25 -11.11
C VAL A 51 -5.31 -8.40 -10.39
N ARG A 52 -5.52 -9.54 -9.75
CA ARG A 52 -6.78 -9.84 -9.03
C ARG A 52 -6.87 -9.29 -7.62
N GLY A 53 -5.74 -9.04 -7.01
CA GLY A 53 -5.67 -8.50 -5.65
C GLY A 53 -4.34 -7.84 -5.40
N MET A 54 -4.37 -6.70 -4.72
CA MET A 54 -3.20 -5.92 -4.38
C MET A 54 -3.31 -5.45 -2.93
N VAL A 55 -2.23 -5.55 -2.18
CA VAL A 55 -2.11 -5.01 -0.84
C VAL A 55 -1.03 -3.93 -0.85
N VAL A 56 -1.42 -2.72 -0.47
CA VAL A 56 -0.50 -1.57 -0.40
C VAL A 56 -0.22 -1.24 1.05
N THR A 57 1.04 -1.34 1.45
CA THR A 57 1.50 -1.04 2.81
C THR A 57 2.51 0.11 2.80
N GLY A 58 2.60 0.82 3.90
CA GLY A 58 3.56 1.90 4.07
C GLY A 58 3.14 2.87 5.18
N PRO A 59 4.00 3.83 5.52
CA PRO A 59 3.71 4.80 6.58
C PRO A 59 2.44 5.60 6.28
N PRO A 60 1.69 6.01 7.30
CA PRO A 60 0.50 6.86 7.12
C PRO A 60 0.88 8.24 6.56
N GLY A 61 -0.05 8.90 5.87
CA GLY A 61 0.12 10.27 5.40
C GLY A 61 0.97 10.46 4.14
N VAL A 62 1.45 9.38 3.49
CA VAL A 62 2.27 9.49 2.26
C VAL A 62 1.44 9.57 0.96
N GLY A 63 0.11 9.59 1.03
CA GLY A 63 -0.75 9.75 -0.16
C GLY A 63 -1.08 8.45 -0.91
N LYS A 64 -0.94 7.27 -0.30
CA LYS A 64 -1.25 5.97 -0.94
C LYS A 64 -2.68 5.92 -1.50
N SER A 65 -3.65 6.22 -0.64
CA SER A 65 -5.07 6.20 -1.04
C SER A 65 -5.39 7.25 -2.09
N PHE A 66 -4.76 8.42 -2.02
CA PHE A 66 -4.95 9.48 -3.00
C PHE A 66 -4.53 9.03 -4.40
N GLY A 67 -3.34 8.43 -4.56
CA GLY A 67 -2.85 7.93 -5.84
C GLY A 67 -3.77 6.87 -6.44
N VAL A 68 -4.22 5.91 -5.63
CA VAL A 68 -5.17 4.87 -6.08
C VAL A 68 -6.51 5.49 -6.50
N GLU A 69 -7.08 6.36 -5.68
CA GLU A 69 -8.36 7.03 -5.97
C GLU A 69 -8.27 7.90 -7.24
N GLN A 70 -7.14 8.54 -7.48
CA GLN A 70 -6.92 9.34 -8.69
C GLN A 70 -7.00 8.48 -9.95
N VAL A 71 -6.27 7.38 -10.00
CA VAL A 71 -6.30 6.44 -11.15
C VAL A 71 -7.71 5.88 -11.37
N LEU A 72 -8.40 5.52 -10.30
CA LEU A 72 -9.77 5.01 -10.39
C LEU A 72 -10.75 6.08 -10.89
N ASN A 73 -10.63 7.32 -10.45
CA ASN A 73 -11.49 8.42 -10.89
C ASN A 73 -11.26 8.76 -12.36
N GLU A 74 -10.04 8.74 -12.85
CA GLU A 74 -9.73 8.91 -14.26
C GLU A 74 -10.42 7.83 -15.11
N ASN A 75 -10.29 6.56 -14.72
CA ASN A 75 -10.98 5.44 -15.39
C ASN A 75 -12.51 5.56 -15.31
N ARG A 76 -13.04 6.00 -14.16
CA ARG A 76 -14.49 6.24 -13.97
C ARG A 76 -15.00 7.32 -14.92
N MET A 77 -14.26 8.38 -15.14
CA MET A 77 -14.62 9.42 -16.09
C MET A 77 -14.71 8.87 -17.51
N PHE A 78 -13.72 8.09 -17.94
CA PHE A 78 -13.76 7.44 -19.27
C PHE A 78 -14.93 6.47 -19.42
N ASP A 79 -15.21 5.65 -18.39
CA ASP A 79 -16.35 4.73 -18.41
C ASP A 79 -17.70 5.47 -18.49
N LYS A 80 -17.85 6.57 -17.77
CA LYS A 80 -19.04 7.43 -17.85
C LYS A 80 -19.22 8.07 -19.22
N MET A 81 -18.16 8.56 -19.83
CA MET A 81 -18.20 9.13 -21.19
C MET A 81 -18.57 8.06 -22.23
N ALA A 82 -18.14 6.81 -22.00
CA ALA A 82 -18.48 5.66 -22.84
C ALA A 82 -19.87 5.05 -22.52
N GLY A 83 -20.64 5.62 -21.57
CA GLY A 83 -21.96 5.12 -21.19
C GLY A 83 -21.91 3.80 -20.42
N LYS A 84 -20.77 3.42 -19.86
CA LYS A 84 -20.58 2.19 -19.08
C LYS A 84 -21.02 2.38 -17.62
N ARG A 85 -21.42 1.26 -16.98
CA ARG A 85 -21.77 1.23 -15.57
C ARG A 85 -20.54 1.55 -14.70
N ASP A 86 -20.76 2.22 -13.58
CA ASP A 86 -19.72 2.45 -12.56
C ASP A 86 -19.28 1.11 -11.96
N ARG A 87 -17.98 0.80 -12.08
CA ARG A 87 -17.39 -0.49 -11.68
C ARG A 87 -16.48 -0.38 -10.47
N PHE A 88 -16.37 0.82 -9.89
CA PHE A 88 -15.45 1.07 -8.81
C PHE A 88 -16.19 1.38 -7.52
N GLN A 89 -15.88 0.65 -6.46
CA GLN A 89 -16.39 0.92 -5.13
C GLN A 89 -15.24 1.05 -4.13
N VAL A 90 -15.29 2.10 -3.33
CA VAL A 90 -14.32 2.34 -2.25
C VAL A 90 -15.01 2.11 -0.91
N ILE A 91 -14.43 1.26 -0.06
CA ILE A 91 -14.90 1.00 1.29
C ILE A 91 -13.89 1.57 2.26
N LYS A 92 -14.32 2.46 3.14
CA LYS A 92 -13.47 3.05 4.18
C LYS A 92 -14.01 2.69 5.55
N GLY A 93 -13.12 2.37 6.47
CA GLY A 93 -13.46 2.06 7.86
C GLY A 93 -13.40 0.58 8.21
N ALA A 94 -14.10 0.20 9.28
CA ALA A 94 -14.17 -1.17 9.76
C ALA A 94 -15.38 -1.88 9.13
N SER A 95 -15.17 -3.13 8.74
CA SER A 95 -16.23 -3.99 8.21
C SER A 95 -16.25 -5.33 8.96
N SER A 96 -17.44 -5.88 9.14
CA SER A 96 -17.57 -7.27 9.60
C SER A 96 -17.24 -8.25 8.47
N ALA A 97 -16.86 -9.48 8.80
CA ALA A 97 -16.58 -10.50 7.80
C ALA A 97 -17.77 -10.74 6.84
N ILE A 98 -18.99 -10.75 7.39
CA ILE A 98 -20.23 -10.92 6.61
C ILE A 98 -20.47 -9.68 5.71
N GLY A 99 -20.24 -8.48 6.22
CA GLY A 99 -20.34 -7.25 5.46
C GLY A 99 -19.40 -7.23 4.27
N LEU A 100 -18.13 -7.58 4.49
CA LEU A 100 -17.12 -7.68 3.44
C LEU A 100 -17.51 -8.74 2.40
N TYR A 101 -18.00 -9.91 2.83
CA TYR A 101 -18.45 -10.96 1.92
C TYR A 101 -19.57 -10.48 0.98
N LYS A 102 -20.58 -9.78 1.53
CA LYS A 102 -21.68 -9.20 0.72
C LYS A 102 -21.16 -8.26 -0.35
N VAL A 103 -20.29 -7.34 0.04
CA VAL A 103 -19.74 -6.36 -0.90
C VAL A 103 -18.89 -7.03 -1.98
N LEU A 104 -18.09 -8.02 -1.63
CA LEU A 104 -17.33 -8.82 -2.61
C LEU A 104 -18.27 -9.57 -3.57
N TYR A 105 -19.38 -10.10 -3.07
CA TYR A 105 -20.38 -10.78 -3.91
C TYR A 105 -21.08 -9.82 -4.87
N GLU A 106 -21.51 -8.66 -4.38
CA GLU A 106 -22.15 -7.61 -5.18
C GLU A 106 -21.24 -7.06 -6.27
N ASN A 107 -19.91 -7.07 -6.05
CA ASN A 107 -18.91 -6.59 -7.00
C ASN A 107 -18.12 -7.74 -7.66
N SER A 108 -18.72 -8.92 -7.76
CA SER A 108 -18.08 -10.11 -8.37
C SER A 108 -18.05 -10.08 -9.90
N ASP A 109 -18.67 -9.10 -10.54
CA ASP A 109 -18.70 -8.95 -11.98
C ASP A 109 -17.31 -8.68 -12.56
N LYS A 110 -17.05 -9.23 -13.75
CA LYS A 110 -15.79 -9.04 -14.43
C LYS A 110 -15.50 -7.55 -14.68
N GLY A 111 -14.36 -7.10 -14.21
CA GLY A 111 -13.90 -5.72 -14.35
C GLY A 111 -14.35 -4.79 -13.21
N SER A 112 -15.04 -5.30 -12.18
CA SER A 112 -15.31 -4.54 -10.97
C SER A 112 -14.05 -4.45 -10.11
N VAL A 113 -13.80 -3.28 -9.53
CA VAL A 113 -12.68 -3.03 -8.62
C VAL A 113 -13.20 -2.52 -7.28
N LEU A 114 -12.79 -3.20 -6.22
CA LEU A 114 -13.11 -2.86 -4.84
C LEU A 114 -11.85 -2.39 -4.12
N VAL A 115 -11.91 -1.22 -3.46
CA VAL A 115 -10.80 -0.61 -2.73
C VAL A 115 -11.17 -0.38 -1.28
#